data_eb3980e039b7aeb82376dd6604a1971a
#
_entry.id   eb3980e039b7aeb82376dd6604a1971a
#
_cell.length_a   1.000
_cell.length_b   1.000
_cell.length_c   1.000
_cell.angle_alpha   90.00
_cell.angle_beta   90.00
_cell.angle_gamma   90.00
#
_symmetry.space_group_name_H-M   'P 1'
#
loop_
_entity.id
_entity.type
_entity.pdbx_description
1 polymer ?
#
loop_
_entity_poly.entity_id
_entity_poly.type
_entity_poly.pdbx_seq_one_letter_code
_entity_poly.pdbx_strand_id
1 'polypeptide(L)'
;IIAWGSNVPQTRTPDAHFFTEARYNGTKTVAVTPDYSEVAKLSDSWLPARQGTDSALAMAMGHVILKEFHVASKSKYFDDYCRMYTDMPFLVMLEEKDGNYIPTRTLRAADFEDKLGENQNPEWKPVIFDETTSKVVVPNGTVGSRWDKSGKWNLESRNADNDSDIWPETSFVKSNDEVVSVGFPYFGNLEHEQPIFSHTKHDSILLRNIPARKIKLDAKKEVLVA
;
A
#
# COMPACT_ATOMS: atom_id res chain seq x y z
N ILE A 1 9.93 18.89 6.02
CA ILE A 1 8.52 19.08 6.41
C ILE A 1 7.70 19.27 5.15
N ILE A 2 6.55 18.58 5.07
CA ILE A 2 5.59 18.77 3.98
C ILE A 2 4.30 19.35 4.57
N ALA A 3 3.92 20.56 4.15
CA ALA A 3 2.64 21.16 4.45
C ALA A 3 1.67 20.83 3.30
N TRP A 4 0.79 19.87 3.53
CA TRP A 4 -0.13 19.36 2.51
C TRP A 4 -1.56 19.81 2.81
N GLY A 5 -2.13 20.62 1.91
CA GLY A 5 -3.49 21.13 2.04
C GLY A 5 -3.73 22.03 3.27
N SER A 6 -2.67 22.51 3.90
CA SER A 6 -2.75 23.30 5.11
C SER A 6 -2.01 24.64 4.97
N ASN A 7 -2.72 25.73 5.17
CA ASN A 7 -2.10 27.05 5.24
C ASN A 7 -1.66 27.34 6.68
N VAL A 8 -0.56 26.70 7.10
CA VAL A 8 -0.05 26.72 8.47
C VAL A 8 0.01 28.15 9.07
N PRO A 9 0.53 29.17 8.37
CA PRO A 9 0.63 30.51 8.95
C PRO A 9 -0.71 31.18 9.29
N GLN A 10 -1.79 30.78 8.62
CA GLN A 10 -3.11 31.38 8.83
C GLN A 10 -4.04 30.51 9.70
N THR A 11 -4.04 29.20 9.43
CA THR A 11 -4.99 28.28 10.08
C THR A 11 -4.43 27.61 11.33
N ARG A 12 -3.10 27.62 11.47
CA ARG A 12 -2.35 27.04 12.61
C ARG A 12 -1.24 27.98 13.05
N THR A 13 -1.58 29.22 13.30
CA THR A 13 -0.62 30.30 13.60
C THR A 13 0.46 29.94 14.62
N PRO A 14 0.17 29.23 15.73
CA PRO A 14 1.21 28.80 16.66
C PRO A 14 2.26 27.86 16.03
N ASP A 15 1.86 27.03 15.08
CA ASP A 15 2.75 26.08 14.41
C ASP A 15 3.64 26.78 13.37
N ALA A 16 3.25 27.95 12.87
CA ALA A 16 4.01 28.71 11.88
C ALA A 16 5.40 29.12 12.37
N HIS A 17 5.51 29.44 13.65
CA HIS A 17 6.78 29.75 14.28
C HIS A 17 7.74 28.56 14.18
N PHE A 18 7.31 27.37 14.57
CA PHE A 18 8.13 26.16 14.53
C PHE A 18 8.45 25.73 13.10
N PHE A 19 7.52 25.90 12.18
CA PHE A 19 7.74 25.66 10.76
C PHE A 19 8.88 26.53 10.21
N THR A 20 8.84 27.81 10.51
CA THR A 20 9.84 28.79 10.08
C THR A 20 11.19 28.55 10.74
N GLU A 21 11.21 28.27 12.04
CA GLU A 21 12.42 27.97 12.79
C GLU A 21 13.11 26.70 12.29
N ALA A 22 12.35 25.64 12.03
CA ALA A 22 12.89 24.42 11.43
C ALA A 22 13.57 24.68 10.08
N ARG A 23 12.98 25.56 9.25
CA ARG A 23 13.58 25.97 7.99
C ARG A 23 14.88 26.73 8.19
N TYR A 24 14.96 27.65 9.11
CA TYR A 24 16.20 28.36 9.44
C TYR A 24 17.29 27.41 9.95
N ASN A 25 16.91 26.30 10.56
CA ASN A 25 17.81 25.25 11.00
C ASN A 25 18.15 24.23 9.89
N GLY A 26 17.84 24.55 8.62
CA GLY A 26 18.22 23.75 7.45
C GLY A 26 17.23 22.66 7.06
N THR A 27 16.09 22.54 7.72
CA THR A 27 15.03 21.62 7.31
C THR A 27 14.43 22.03 5.98
N LYS A 28 14.39 21.13 5.01
CA LYS A 28 13.69 21.35 3.75
C LYS A 28 12.19 21.36 3.96
N THR A 29 11.53 22.36 3.37
CA THR A 29 10.09 22.56 3.48
C THR A 29 9.43 22.54 2.11
N VAL A 30 8.31 21.84 2.00
CA VAL A 30 7.54 21.72 0.78
C VAL A 30 6.08 22.05 1.09
N ALA A 31 5.48 22.91 0.30
CA ALA A 31 4.04 23.16 0.33
C ALA A 31 3.36 22.43 -0.84
N VAL A 32 2.33 21.66 -0.54
CA VAL A 32 1.46 21.04 -1.53
C VAL A 32 0.09 21.69 -1.41
N THR A 33 -0.16 22.68 -2.24
CA THR A 33 -1.40 23.45 -2.25
C THR A 33 -1.76 23.88 -3.67
N PRO A 34 -3.04 23.99 -4.02
CA PRO A 34 -3.43 24.40 -5.37
C PRO A 34 -3.15 25.86 -5.66
N ASP A 35 -3.02 26.68 -4.63
CA ASP A 35 -2.78 28.12 -4.72
C ASP A 35 -1.46 28.52 -4.04
N TYR A 36 -0.91 29.65 -4.45
CA TYR A 36 0.30 30.21 -3.85
C TYR A 36 -0.04 31.01 -2.57
N SER A 37 -0.38 30.24 -1.53
CA SER A 37 -0.75 30.78 -0.21
C SER A 37 0.46 31.16 0.65
N GLU A 38 0.21 31.64 1.88
CA GLU A 38 1.29 32.04 2.80
C GLU A 38 2.27 30.91 3.13
N VAL A 39 1.78 29.67 3.23
CA VAL A 39 2.66 28.52 3.48
C VAL A 39 3.59 28.26 2.29
N ALA A 40 3.14 28.51 1.06
CA ALA A 40 3.98 28.38 -0.13
C ALA A 40 5.12 29.40 -0.13
N LYS A 41 4.85 30.65 0.29
CA LYS A 41 5.88 31.70 0.43
C LYS A 41 6.96 31.32 1.44
N LEU A 42 6.57 30.62 2.50
CA LEU A 42 7.48 30.19 3.58
C LEU A 42 8.17 28.87 3.30
N SER A 43 7.87 28.20 2.18
CA SER A 43 8.45 26.92 1.82
C SER A 43 9.58 27.06 0.82
N ASP A 44 10.50 26.07 0.79
CA ASP A 44 11.59 26.00 -0.20
C ASP A 44 11.07 25.57 -1.55
N SER A 45 10.00 24.79 -1.59
CA SER A 45 9.37 24.30 -2.81
C SER A 45 7.85 24.34 -2.70
N TRP A 46 7.21 24.64 -3.81
CA TRP A 46 5.77 24.61 -3.94
C TRP A 46 5.36 23.67 -5.07
N LEU A 47 4.45 22.75 -4.74
CA LEU A 47 3.84 21.81 -5.67
C LEU A 47 2.36 22.19 -5.85
N PRO A 48 1.98 22.82 -6.95
CA PRO A 48 0.61 23.24 -7.24
C PRO A 48 -0.24 22.05 -7.71
N ALA A 49 -0.59 21.15 -6.80
CA ALA A 49 -1.46 20.04 -7.13
C ALA A 49 -2.85 20.54 -7.52
N ARG A 50 -3.37 20.06 -8.64
CA ARG A 50 -4.77 20.35 -9.04
C ARG A 50 -5.71 19.71 -8.01
N GLN A 51 -6.82 20.38 -7.72
CA GLN A 51 -7.84 19.85 -6.82
C GLN A 51 -8.28 18.45 -7.27
N GLY A 52 -8.35 17.50 -6.33
CA GLY A 52 -8.70 16.11 -6.59
C GLY A 52 -7.57 15.23 -7.14
N THR A 53 -6.32 15.74 -7.26
CA THR A 53 -5.18 14.95 -7.75
C THR A 53 -4.16 14.59 -6.67
N ASP A 54 -4.45 14.87 -5.42
CA ASP A 54 -3.54 14.58 -4.30
C ASP A 54 -3.18 13.10 -4.23
N SER A 55 -4.13 12.20 -4.50
CA SER A 55 -3.90 10.76 -4.54
C SER A 55 -2.84 10.36 -5.59
N ALA A 56 -2.87 11.00 -6.75
CA ALA A 56 -1.89 10.73 -7.81
C ALA A 56 -0.48 11.15 -7.38
N LEU A 57 -0.35 12.30 -6.70
CA LEU A 57 0.92 12.76 -6.16
C LEU A 57 1.41 11.82 -5.05
N ALA A 58 0.54 11.41 -4.13
CA ALA A 58 0.88 10.47 -3.07
C ALA A 58 1.33 9.11 -3.63
N MET A 59 0.64 8.59 -4.64
CA MET A 59 1.02 7.35 -5.34
C MET A 59 2.36 7.49 -6.06
N ALA A 60 2.63 8.64 -6.67
CA ALA A 60 3.93 8.90 -7.32
C ALA A 60 5.08 8.90 -6.30
N MET A 61 4.87 9.50 -5.14
CA MET A 61 5.84 9.45 -4.03
C MET A 61 6.05 8.01 -3.55
N GLY A 62 4.98 7.25 -3.34
CA GLY A 62 5.03 5.83 -2.98
C GLY A 62 5.77 5.00 -4.03
N HIS A 63 5.54 5.26 -5.31
CA HIS A 63 6.26 4.60 -6.40
C HIS A 63 7.79 4.82 -6.31
N VAL A 64 8.22 6.04 -6.07
CA VAL A 64 9.66 6.35 -5.92
C VAL A 64 10.25 5.62 -4.72
N ILE A 65 9.56 5.64 -3.59
CA ILE A 65 10.01 4.94 -2.37
C ILE A 65 10.13 3.43 -2.62
N LEU A 66 9.10 2.81 -3.21
CA LEU A 66 9.12 1.39 -3.53
C LEU A 66 10.24 1.03 -4.52
N LYS A 67 10.43 1.86 -5.54
CA LYS A 67 11.48 1.64 -6.53
C LYS A 67 12.87 1.69 -5.92
N GLU A 68 13.15 2.66 -5.08
CA GLU A 68 14.48 2.89 -4.52
C GLU A 68 14.80 1.97 -3.34
N PHE A 69 13.85 1.74 -2.44
CA PHE A 69 14.07 1.04 -1.17
C PHE A 69 13.54 -0.39 -1.10
N HIS A 70 12.81 -0.84 -2.11
CA HIS A 70 12.33 -2.22 -2.18
C HIS A 70 12.83 -2.95 -3.42
N VAL A 71 12.73 -2.34 -4.60
CA VAL A 71 13.11 -2.99 -5.87
C VAL A 71 14.61 -2.84 -6.13
N ALA A 72 15.14 -1.61 -6.14
CA ALA A 72 16.53 -1.35 -6.51
C ALA A 72 17.52 -1.65 -5.38
N SER A 73 17.13 -1.41 -4.15
CA SER A 73 17.98 -1.61 -2.97
C SER A 73 17.11 -2.01 -1.78
N LYS A 74 16.90 -3.32 -1.60
CA LYS A 74 16.06 -3.83 -0.52
C LYS A 74 16.67 -3.49 0.85
N SER A 75 16.05 -2.54 1.53
CA SER A 75 16.43 -2.16 2.89
C SER A 75 15.65 -3.02 3.88
N LYS A 76 16.37 -3.67 4.83
CA LYS A 76 15.72 -4.48 5.87
C LYS A 76 14.71 -3.65 6.68
N TYR A 77 15.07 -2.42 7.05
CA TYR A 77 14.16 -1.54 7.79
C TYR A 77 12.86 -1.28 7.04
N PHE A 78 12.94 -0.99 5.75
CA PHE A 78 11.76 -0.72 4.94
C PHE A 78 10.92 -1.99 4.73
N ASP A 79 11.56 -3.14 4.50
CA ASP A 79 10.87 -4.43 4.35
C ASP A 79 10.13 -4.82 5.64
N ASP A 80 10.80 -4.71 6.79
CA ASP A 80 10.18 -4.98 8.09
C ASP A 80 9.02 -4.00 8.38
N TYR A 81 9.18 -2.72 8.02
CA TYR A 81 8.11 -1.73 8.14
C TYR A 81 6.91 -2.09 7.27
N CYS A 82 7.13 -2.44 6.02
CA CYS A 82 6.06 -2.83 5.10
C CYS A 82 5.32 -4.09 5.56
N ARG A 83 6.02 -5.07 6.13
CA ARG A 83 5.40 -6.28 6.68
C ARG A 83 4.40 -5.98 7.79
N MET A 84 4.74 -5.05 8.67
CA MET A 84 3.99 -4.84 9.92
C MET A 84 2.96 -3.72 9.82
N TYR A 85 3.19 -2.73 8.97
CA TYR A 85 2.43 -1.48 9.03
C TYR A 85 1.70 -1.11 7.74
N THR A 86 1.82 -1.91 6.68
CA THR A 86 1.18 -1.65 5.40
C THR A 86 0.35 -2.84 4.92
N ASP A 87 -0.40 -2.64 3.86
CA ASP A 87 -1.15 -3.68 3.16
C ASP A 87 -0.32 -4.48 2.14
N MET A 88 0.98 -4.17 2.03
CA MET A 88 1.88 -4.84 1.08
C MET A 88 1.86 -6.39 1.17
N PRO A 89 1.76 -7.02 2.37
CA PRO A 89 1.72 -8.47 2.47
C PRO A 89 0.38 -9.11 2.08
N PHE A 90 -0.68 -8.32 1.87
CA PHE A 90 -1.99 -8.89 1.59
C PHE A 90 -2.05 -9.49 0.20
N LEU A 91 -2.58 -10.71 0.12
CA LEU A 91 -2.69 -11.46 -1.13
C LEU A 91 -3.78 -10.87 -2.02
N VAL A 92 -3.41 -10.53 -3.25
CA VAL A 92 -4.32 -10.03 -4.28
C VAL A 92 -4.58 -11.11 -5.31
N MET A 93 -5.85 -11.39 -5.59
CA MET A 93 -6.24 -12.37 -6.59
C MET A 93 -5.96 -11.84 -8.00
N LEU A 94 -5.45 -12.73 -8.83
CA LEU A 94 -5.20 -12.48 -10.25
C LEU A 94 -6.18 -13.31 -11.08
N GLU A 95 -6.87 -12.67 -12.00
CA GLU A 95 -7.78 -13.33 -12.95
C GLU A 95 -7.24 -13.21 -14.36
N GLU A 96 -7.30 -14.31 -15.10
CA GLU A 96 -6.87 -14.34 -16.51
C GLU A 96 -7.88 -13.59 -17.37
N LYS A 97 -7.38 -12.67 -18.19
CA LYS A 97 -8.16 -11.94 -19.16
C LYS A 97 -7.33 -11.67 -20.42
N ASP A 98 -7.82 -12.12 -21.56
CA ASP A 98 -7.19 -11.92 -22.89
C ASP A 98 -5.69 -12.34 -22.91
N GLY A 99 -5.35 -13.46 -22.26
CA GLY A 99 -3.99 -14.00 -22.21
C GLY A 99 -3.03 -13.31 -21.25
N ASN A 100 -3.53 -12.38 -20.44
CA ASN A 100 -2.80 -11.74 -19.35
C ASN A 100 -3.60 -11.85 -18.06
N TYR A 101 -2.95 -11.59 -16.95
CA TYR A 101 -3.63 -11.53 -15.65
C TYR A 101 -3.96 -10.09 -15.28
N ILE A 102 -5.05 -9.88 -14.57
CA ILE A 102 -5.42 -8.60 -13.97
C ILE A 102 -5.63 -8.77 -12.47
N PRO A 103 -5.14 -7.83 -11.65
CA PRO A 103 -5.44 -7.82 -10.22
C PRO A 103 -6.92 -7.48 -10.01
N THR A 104 -7.58 -8.24 -9.16
CA THR A 104 -9.01 -8.03 -8.88
C THR A 104 -9.25 -7.54 -7.46
N ARG A 105 -9.35 -8.44 -6.51
CA ARG A 105 -9.60 -8.09 -5.13
C ARG A 105 -8.61 -8.78 -4.18
N THR A 106 -8.50 -8.25 -3.00
CA THR A 106 -7.76 -8.91 -1.91
C THR A 106 -8.44 -10.22 -1.55
N LEU A 107 -7.63 -11.27 -1.40
CA LEU A 107 -8.08 -12.57 -0.91
C LEU A 107 -8.47 -12.45 0.56
N ARG A 108 -9.57 -13.10 0.95
CA ARG A 108 -10.12 -13.00 2.29
C ARG A 108 -10.23 -14.36 2.96
N ALA A 109 -10.29 -14.35 4.26
CA ALA A 109 -10.44 -15.56 5.07
C ALA A 109 -11.71 -16.37 4.70
N ALA A 110 -12.81 -15.68 4.38
CA ALA A 110 -14.05 -16.31 3.93
C ALA A 110 -13.96 -17.03 2.58
N ASP A 111 -12.91 -16.82 1.81
CA ASP A 111 -12.70 -17.53 0.53
C ASP A 111 -12.23 -18.98 0.73
N PHE A 112 -11.78 -19.34 1.94
CA PHE A 112 -11.24 -20.66 2.29
C PHE A 112 -12.30 -21.55 2.91
N GLU A 113 -12.31 -22.82 2.52
CA GLU A 113 -13.17 -23.86 3.12
C GLU A 113 -12.80 -24.13 4.59
N ASP A 114 -11.52 -24.02 4.94
CA ASP A 114 -10.95 -24.30 6.28
C ASP A 114 -11.30 -23.23 7.35
N LYS A 115 -12.23 -22.32 7.03
CA LYS A 115 -12.76 -21.32 7.97
C LYS A 115 -11.71 -20.50 8.72
N LEU A 116 -10.71 -20.04 8.02
CA LEU A 116 -9.70 -19.14 8.57
C LEU A 116 -10.37 -17.93 9.22
N GLY A 117 -9.91 -17.55 10.41
CA GLY A 117 -10.41 -16.37 11.11
C GLY A 117 -11.90 -16.42 11.45
N GLU A 118 -12.50 -17.61 11.65
CA GLU A 118 -13.94 -17.80 11.84
C GLU A 118 -14.54 -16.91 12.92
N ASN A 119 -13.82 -16.67 13.99
CA ASN A 119 -14.29 -15.89 15.13
C ASN A 119 -14.16 -14.37 14.96
N GLN A 120 -13.71 -13.89 13.79
CA GLN A 120 -13.32 -12.49 13.60
C GLN A 120 -13.86 -11.86 12.29
N ASN A 121 -15.07 -12.18 11.89
CA ASN A 121 -15.67 -11.69 10.64
C ASN A 121 -14.79 -12.01 9.41
N PRO A 122 -14.68 -13.27 9.00
CA PRO A 122 -13.76 -13.73 7.96
C PRO A 122 -13.98 -13.06 6.61
N GLU A 123 -15.18 -12.58 6.33
CA GLU A 123 -15.53 -11.85 5.10
C GLU A 123 -14.84 -10.48 4.99
N TRP A 124 -14.35 -9.94 6.10
CA TRP A 124 -13.66 -8.65 6.14
C TRP A 124 -12.15 -8.77 6.33
N LYS A 125 -11.68 -9.95 6.68
CA LYS A 125 -10.27 -10.19 7.00
C LYS A 125 -9.47 -10.54 5.76
N PRO A 126 -8.54 -9.68 5.33
CA PRO A 126 -7.54 -10.06 4.33
C PRO A 126 -6.59 -11.10 4.92
N VAL A 127 -6.01 -11.89 4.04
CA VAL A 127 -5.05 -12.94 4.40
C VAL A 127 -3.66 -12.61 3.86
N ILE A 128 -2.67 -13.19 4.53
CA ILE A 128 -1.26 -13.11 4.16
C ILE A 128 -0.68 -14.51 4.00
N PHE A 129 0.47 -14.59 3.35
CA PHE A 129 1.27 -15.81 3.37
C PHE A 129 2.35 -15.70 4.44
N ASP A 130 2.35 -16.64 5.38
CA ASP A 130 3.35 -16.69 6.44
C ASP A 130 4.58 -17.49 5.99
N GLU A 131 5.74 -16.84 5.94
CA GLU A 131 7.00 -17.48 5.56
C GLU A 131 7.42 -18.60 6.52
N THR A 132 7.09 -18.45 7.81
CA THR A 132 7.51 -19.38 8.85
C THR A 132 6.82 -20.73 8.72
N THR A 133 5.51 -20.71 8.52
CA THR A 133 4.71 -21.94 8.41
C THR A 133 4.46 -22.36 6.97
N SER A 134 4.76 -21.52 6.01
CA SER A 134 4.42 -21.69 4.57
C SER A 134 2.92 -21.90 4.34
N LYS A 135 2.10 -21.22 5.11
CA LYS A 135 0.63 -21.27 5.03
C LYS A 135 0.02 -19.89 4.87
N VAL A 136 -1.19 -19.87 4.34
CA VAL A 136 -2.04 -18.68 4.37
C VAL A 136 -2.67 -18.56 5.76
N VAL A 137 -2.58 -17.38 6.34
CA VAL A 137 -3.09 -17.09 7.68
C VAL A 137 -3.79 -15.73 7.70
N VAL A 138 -4.64 -15.53 8.69
CA VAL A 138 -5.24 -14.22 8.99
C VAL A 138 -4.35 -13.51 9.99
N PRO A 139 -3.76 -12.36 9.64
CA PRO A 139 -3.00 -11.59 10.60
C PRO A 139 -3.95 -10.97 11.64
N ASN A 140 -3.62 -11.14 12.91
CA ASN A 140 -4.32 -10.44 14.00
C ASN A 140 -3.88 -8.98 14.08
N GLY A 141 -3.52 -8.45 12.98
CA GLY A 141 -3.23 -7.08 12.64
C GLY A 141 -2.75 -6.17 13.68
N THR A 142 -2.44 -5.29 13.12
CA THR A 142 -2.08 -3.95 13.44
C THR A 142 -3.16 -3.23 14.29
N VAL A 143 -4.34 -3.72 14.33
CA VAL A 143 -5.37 -3.25 15.24
C VAL A 143 -5.52 -4.31 16.35
N GLY A 144 -4.46 -4.44 17.10
CA GLY A 144 -4.58 -5.10 18.37
C GLY A 144 -5.77 -4.49 19.09
N SER A 145 -6.65 -5.30 19.61
CA SER A 145 -7.84 -4.77 20.24
C SER A 145 -7.38 -3.76 21.29
N ARG A 146 -7.83 -2.54 21.14
CA ARG A 146 -7.56 -1.42 22.04
C ARG A 146 -7.86 -1.78 23.52
N TRP A 147 -8.47 -2.92 23.72
CA TRP A 147 -9.06 -3.41 24.96
C TRP A 147 -8.44 -4.71 25.44
N ASP A 148 -7.63 -5.38 24.61
CA ASP A 148 -6.97 -6.61 24.98
C ASP A 148 -5.56 -6.33 25.52
N LYS A 149 -5.19 -7.00 26.58
CA LYS A 149 -3.86 -6.90 27.21
C LYS A 149 -2.73 -7.37 26.30
N SER A 150 -3.03 -8.18 25.30
CA SER A 150 -2.10 -8.67 24.28
C SER A 150 -1.90 -7.71 23.11
N GLY A 151 -2.73 -6.68 22.99
CA GLY A 151 -2.67 -5.70 21.92
C GLY A 151 -1.49 -4.75 22.06
N LYS A 152 -0.33 -5.18 21.64
CA LYS A 152 0.78 -4.26 21.38
C LYS A 152 0.59 -3.68 19.98
N TRP A 153 0.32 -2.41 19.93
CA TRP A 153 0.21 -1.65 18.69
C TRP A 153 1.35 -2.01 17.73
N ASN A 154 1.01 -2.69 16.63
CA ASN A 154 1.89 -2.88 15.48
C ASN A 154 3.32 -3.40 15.77
N LEU A 155 3.59 -3.92 16.95
CA LEU A 155 4.92 -4.36 17.32
C LEU A 155 5.13 -5.86 17.11
N GLU A 156 4.04 -6.62 17.01
CA GLU A 156 4.08 -8.08 16.85
C GLU A 156 2.99 -8.49 15.86
N SER A 157 3.38 -9.16 14.78
CA SER A 157 2.43 -9.78 13.86
C SER A 157 2.06 -11.17 14.39
N ARG A 158 0.77 -11.39 14.62
CA ARG A 158 0.25 -12.64 15.16
C ARG A 158 -0.85 -13.23 14.30
N ASN A 159 -0.96 -14.54 14.32
CA ASN A 159 -2.04 -15.27 13.68
C ASN A 159 -3.33 -15.08 14.50
N ALA A 160 -4.41 -14.69 13.84
CA ALA A 160 -5.71 -14.44 14.49
C ALA A 160 -6.36 -15.70 15.08
N ASP A 161 -6.03 -16.88 14.55
CA ASP A 161 -6.66 -18.13 14.96
C ASP A 161 -6.01 -18.75 16.21
N ASN A 162 -4.71 -18.60 16.39
CA ASN A 162 -3.95 -19.31 17.43
C ASN A 162 -2.93 -18.44 18.17
N ASP A 163 -2.90 -17.15 17.90
CA ASP A 163 -1.99 -16.17 18.51
C ASP A 163 -0.49 -16.49 18.36
N SER A 164 -0.13 -17.35 17.42
CA SER A 164 1.28 -17.63 17.11
C SER A 164 1.94 -16.47 16.35
N ASP A 165 3.24 -16.31 16.51
CA ASP A 165 4.01 -15.35 15.75
C ASP A 165 3.99 -15.72 14.26
N ILE A 166 3.83 -14.72 13.40
CA ILE A 166 3.84 -14.86 11.96
C ILE A 166 4.87 -13.92 11.33
N TRP A 167 5.39 -14.33 10.17
CA TRP A 167 6.28 -13.51 9.38
C TRP A 167 5.71 -13.33 7.96
N PRO A 168 4.96 -12.25 7.71
CA PRO A 168 4.31 -12.02 6.42
C PRO A 168 5.31 -11.93 5.28
N GLU A 169 5.09 -12.66 4.19
CA GLU A 169 5.86 -12.53 2.96
C GLU A 169 5.43 -11.28 2.20
N THR A 170 6.38 -10.46 1.78
CA THR A 170 6.10 -9.18 1.08
C THR A 170 6.23 -9.30 -0.43
N SER A 171 6.83 -10.37 -0.93
CA SER A 171 6.94 -10.64 -2.37
C SER A 171 7.27 -12.11 -2.63
N PHE A 172 6.66 -12.69 -3.66
CA PHE A 172 6.91 -14.04 -4.09
C PHE A 172 8.13 -14.10 -5.02
N VAL A 173 9.20 -14.72 -4.56
CA VAL A 173 10.45 -14.87 -5.33
C VAL A 173 11.09 -16.24 -5.12
N LYS A 174 10.33 -17.23 -4.64
CA LYS A 174 10.83 -18.58 -4.39
C LYS A 174 10.82 -19.39 -5.69
N SER A 175 11.61 -20.46 -5.74
CA SER A 175 11.80 -21.29 -6.94
C SER A 175 10.52 -21.95 -7.50
N ASN A 176 9.49 -22.05 -6.70
CA ASN A 176 8.20 -22.61 -7.07
C ASN A 176 7.13 -21.54 -7.39
N ASP A 177 7.50 -20.27 -7.33
CA ASP A 177 6.61 -19.18 -7.73
C ASP A 177 6.63 -19.02 -9.25
N GLU A 178 5.48 -18.72 -9.82
CA GLU A 178 5.35 -18.43 -11.24
C GLU A 178 5.61 -16.95 -11.50
N VAL A 179 6.19 -16.63 -12.65
CA VAL A 179 6.28 -15.24 -13.11
C VAL A 179 5.25 -15.05 -14.20
N VAL A 180 4.27 -14.21 -13.94
CA VAL A 180 3.15 -13.98 -14.83
C VAL A 180 3.07 -12.54 -15.31
N SER A 181 2.52 -12.33 -16.50
CA SER A 181 2.29 -11.01 -17.07
C SER A 181 0.99 -10.44 -16.50
N VAL A 182 1.09 -9.38 -15.71
CA VAL A 182 -0.05 -8.72 -15.08
C VAL A 182 -0.27 -7.35 -15.71
N GLY A 183 -1.51 -7.11 -16.11
CA GLY A 183 -1.98 -5.84 -16.66
C GLY A 183 -2.46 -4.90 -15.57
N PHE A 184 -1.86 -3.73 -15.50
CA PHE A 184 -2.30 -2.63 -14.63
C PHE A 184 -2.96 -1.55 -15.47
N PRO A 185 -4.05 -0.94 -14.99
CA PRO A 185 -4.63 0.20 -15.68
C PRO A 185 -3.59 1.30 -15.80
N TYR A 186 -3.40 1.78 -17.01
CA TYR A 186 -2.49 2.87 -17.33
C TYR A 186 -3.31 4.09 -17.73
N PHE A 187 -3.21 5.13 -16.95
CA PHE A 187 -3.74 6.44 -17.32
C PHE A 187 -2.72 7.08 -18.22
N GLY A 188 -2.86 6.79 -19.51
CA GLY A 188 -1.88 7.19 -20.50
C GLY A 188 -1.81 8.68 -20.70
N ASN A 189 -0.69 9.08 -21.14
CA ASN A 189 -0.31 10.38 -21.70
C ASN A 189 -0.78 11.60 -20.92
N LEU A 190 -0.09 11.87 -19.81
CA LEU A 190 -0.19 13.13 -19.06
C LEU A 190 0.20 14.36 -19.90
N GLU A 191 0.71 14.17 -21.13
CA GLU A 191 1.01 15.22 -22.08
C GLU A 191 -0.25 15.89 -22.63
N HIS A 192 -1.38 15.21 -22.60
CA HIS A 192 -2.65 15.81 -22.95
C HIS A 192 -3.39 16.19 -21.67
N GLU A 193 -3.65 17.47 -21.50
CA GLU A 193 -4.46 18.06 -20.44
C GLU A 193 -5.93 17.59 -20.51
N GLN A 194 -6.15 16.29 -20.37
CA GLN A 194 -7.49 15.74 -20.28
C GLN A 194 -8.00 15.98 -18.83
N PRO A 195 -9.18 16.54 -18.67
CA PRO A 195 -9.75 16.69 -17.33
C PRO A 195 -9.92 15.32 -16.70
N ILE A 196 -9.42 15.18 -15.49
CA ILE A 196 -9.44 13.94 -14.66
C ILE A 196 -10.87 13.40 -14.44
N PHE A 197 -11.87 14.18 -14.74
CA PHE A 197 -13.29 13.83 -14.63
C PHE A 197 -13.91 13.19 -15.86
N SER A 198 -13.19 13.08 -16.98
CA SER A 198 -13.69 12.23 -18.05
C SER A 198 -13.57 10.79 -17.59
N HIS A 199 -14.69 10.05 -17.60
CA HIS A 199 -14.70 8.59 -17.48
C HIS A 199 -14.01 8.00 -18.72
N THR A 200 -12.76 8.36 -18.93
CA THR A 200 -11.96 7.85 -20.02
C THR A 200 -11.77 6.36 -19.80
N LYS A 201 -12.19 5.60 -20.76
CA LYS A 201 -11.79 4.20 -20.91
C LYS A 201 -10.27 4.19 -20.78
N HIS A 202 -9.75 3.26 -19.99
CA HIS A 202 -8.31 3.04 -19.94
C HIS A 202 -7.83 2.69 -21.33
N ASP A 203 -7.15 3.61 -21.99
CA ASP A 203 -6.74 3.45 -23.39
C ASP A 203 -5.60 2.44 -23.53
N SER A 204 -4.95 2.06 -22.42
CA SER A 204 -3.87 1.09 -22.42
C SER A 204 -3.74 0.35 -21.10
N ILE A 205 -3.22 -0.87 -21.17
CA ILE A 205 -2.83 -1.68 -20.04
C ILE A 205 -1.30 -1.73 -20.00
N LEU A 206 -0.73 -1.35 -18.85
CA LEU A 206 0.69 -1.51 -18.60
C LEU A 206 0.97 -2.94 -18.14
N LEU A 207 1.65 -3.74 -18.96
CA LEU A 207 2.04 -5.09 -18.60
C LEU A 207 3.33 -5.09 -17.77
N ARG A 208 3.33 -5.86 -16.70
CA ARG A 208 4.50 -6.13 -15.86
C ARG A 208 4.57 -7.61 -15.53
N ASN A 209 5.78 -8.15 -15.57
CA ASN A 209 6.03 -9.50 -15.09
C ASN A 209 6.24 -9.45 -13.59
N ILE A 210 5.38 -10.12 -12.85
CA ILE A 210 5.43 -10.21 -11.40
C ILE A 210 5.43 -11.65 -10.93
N PRO A 211 6.10 -11.96 -9.82
CA PRO A 211 5.99 -13.25 -9.17
C PRO A 211 4.57 -13.46 -8.63
N ALA A 212 4.05 -14.65 -8.82
CA ALA A 212 2.73 -15.04 -8.35
C ALA A 212 2.74 -16.47 -7.84
N ARG A 213 1.79 -16.81 -6.99
CA ARG A 213 1.69 -18.14 -6.37
C ARG A 213 0.27 -18.66 -6.44
N LYS A 214 0.13 -19.96 -6.70
CA LYS A 214 -1.16 -20.65 -6.63
C LYS A 214 -1.50 -21.00 -5.18
N ILE A 215 -2.67 -20.61 -4.75
CA ILE A 215 -3.20 -20.89 -3.41
C ILE A 215 -4.47 -21.73 -3.55
N LYS A 216 -4.50 -22.85 -2.82
CA LYS A 216 -5.70 -23.69 -2.73
C LYS A 216 -6.68 -23.08 -1.75
N LEU A 217 -7.91 -22.87 -2.19
CA LEU A 217 -9.01 -22.41 -1.36
C LEU A 217 -9.80 -23.58 -0.77
N ASP A 218 -9.93 -24.66 -1.54
CA ASP A 218 -10.56 -25.92 -1.17
C ASP A 218 -9.95 -27.07 -1.99
N ALA A 219 -10.53 -28.27 -1.89
CA ALA A 219 -10.06 -29.47 -2.61
C ALA A 219 -10.13 -29.35 -4.15
N LYS A 220 -10.96 -28.43 -4.68
CA LYS A 220 -11.26 -28.30 -6.12
C LYS A 220 -10.90 -26.94 -6.69
N LYS A 221 -10.71 -25.93 -5.84
CA LYS A 221 -10.52 -24.55 -6.26
C LYS A 221 -9.16 -24.02 -5.86
N GLU A 222 -8.46 -23.55 -6.83
CA GLU A 222 -7.17 -22.87 -6.68
C GLU A 222 -7.23 -21.49 -7.33
N VAL A 223 -6.55 -20.53 -6.76
CA VAL A 223 -6.46 -19.16 -7.28
C VAL A 223 -5.00 -18.75 -7.39
N LEU A 224 -4.71 -17.92 -8.38
CA LEU A 224 -3.41 -17.29 -8.52
C LEU A 224 -3.44 -15.95 -7.74
N VAL A 225 -2.40 -15.70 -6.97
CA VAL A 225 -2.26 -14.49 -6.15
C VAL A 225 -0.88 -13.86 -6.30
N ALA A 226 -0.82 -12.56 -6.05
CA ALA A 226 0.42 -11.79 -5.94
C ALA A 226 0.36 -10.89 -4.71
#